data_2bf57f618a32e97620b02f286d95e4a3
#
_entry.id   2bf57f618a32e97620b02f286d95e4a3
#
_cell.length_a   1.000
_cell.length_b   1.000
_cell.length_c   1.000
_cell.angle_alpha   90.00
_cell.angle_beta   90.00
_cell.angle_gamma   90.00
#
_symmetry.space_group_name_H-M   'P 1'
#
loop_
_entity.id
_entity.type
_entity.pdbx_description
1 polymer ?
#
loop_
_entity_poly.entity_id
_entity_poly.type
_entity_poly.pdbx_seq_one_letter_code
_entity_poly.pdbx_strand_id
1 'polypeptide(L)'
;MKLSLSSSGWNRLKIVFLTLGVVSLSACQAVPTADKLPRTLTVSGKGDVNIPATMTKVSLGVQVQGKTTQEVQQQVAEKSSAVVALLKSRKEVEKLETTGISLNPVYSYKNGQQKIEGYSGTNNVSFRIETQKAGTLLDDAVKVGATQINGISLVASESAIAQAQQEAIKEAAEDARKQADALLAALNLNQREIVSIQINDANPPLPLQRAIATENAQASPAKLADTPIVGGEQEVQAAVTLQIRY
;
A
#
# COMPACT_ATOMS: atom_id res chain seq x y z
N MET A 1 -101.94 2.42 9.82
CA MET A 1 -101.13 3.56 10.08
C MET A 1 -99.96 3.49 9.19
N LYS A 2 -99.97 4.19 8.05
CA LYS A 2 -98.95 4.14 7.02
C LYS A 2 -97.91 5.27 7.22
N LEU A 3 -96.69 4.96 7.52
CA LEU A 3 -95.56 5.96 7.57
C LEU A 3 -94.88 6.04 6.18
N SER A 4 -95.01 7.21 5.60
CA SER A 4 -94.38 7.63 4.36
C SER A 4 -92.96 8.10 4.63
N LEU A 5 -91.97 7.39 4.20
CA LEU A 5 -90.55 7.82 4.24
C LEU A 5 -90.27 8.73 3.02
N SER A 6 -89.94 9.96 3.32
CA SER A 6 -89.52 10.96 2.35
C SER A 6 -88.18 10.65 1.71
N SER A 7 -88.13 10.56 0.39
CA SER A 7 -87.00 10.21 -0.47
C SER A 7 -85.99 11.37 -0.74
N SER A 8 -86.01 12.44 0.08
CA SER A 8 -85.26 13.67 -0.15
C SER A 8 -83.79 13.64 0.35
N GLY A 9 -83.41 12.67 1.22
CA GLY A 9 -82.06 12.62 1.84
C GLY A 9 -80.96 11.95 0.95
N TRP A 10 -81.37 11.05 0.05
CA TRP A 10 -80.40 10.22 -0.68
C TRP A 10 -79.75 10.94 -1.86
N ASN A 11 -80.42 11.91 -2.48
CA ASN A 11 -79.83 12.69 -3.61
C ASN A 11 -78.81 13.70 -3.11
N ARG A 12 -78.98 14.27 -1.91
CA ARG A 12 -78.00 15.20 -1.32
C ARG A 12 -76.70 14.48 -0.90
N LEU A 13 -76.80 13.24 -0.46
CA LEU A 13 -75.66 12.44 -0.08
C LEU A 13 -74.82 12.01 -1.29
N LYS A 14 -75.44 11.72 -2.43
CA LYS A 14 -74.76 11.40 -3.70
C LYS A 14 -74.02 12.61 -4.31
N ILE A 15 -74.55 13.82 -4.17
CA ILE A 15 -73.93 15.06 -4.68
C ILE A 15 -72.71 15.42 -3.82
N VAL A 16 -72.76 15.23 -2.50
CA VAL A 16 -71.61 15.48 -1.61
C VAL A 16 -70.47 14.50 -1.89
N PHE A 17 -70.77 13.24 -2.18
CA PHE A 17 -69.72 12.25 -2.57
C PHE A 17 -69.15 12.53 -3.96
N LEU A 18 -69.94 13.06 -4.87
CA LEU A 18 -69.45 13.39 -6.21
C LEU A 18 -68.54 14.64 -6.20
N THR A 19 -68.81 15.62 -5.33
CA THR A 19 -67.97 16.81 -5.21
C THR A 19 -66.68 16.57 -4.42
N LEU A 20 -66.69 15.63 -3.50
CA LEU A 20 -65.48 15.25 -2.73
C LEU A 20 -64.50 14.42 -3.56
N GLY A 21 -64.98 13.66 -4.58
CA GLY A 21 -64.16 12.86 -5.46
C GLY A 21 -63.39 13.66 -6.52
N VAL A 22 -63.84 14.88 -6.89
CA VAL A 22 -63.18 15.71 -7.90
C VAL A 22 -62.02 16.55 -7.36
N VAL A 23 -62.04 16.86 -6.05
CA VAL A 23 -60.97 17.65 -5.40
C VAL A 23 -59.73 16.83 -5.15
N SER A 24 -59.81 15.49 -5.08
CA SER A 24 -58.66 14.61 -4.81
C SER A 24 -57.78 14.28 -6.04
N LEU A 25 -58.15 14.68 -7.27
CA LEU A 25 -57.34 14.42 -8.48
C LEU A 25 -56.41 15.59 -8.87
N SER A 26 -56.41 16.69 -8.14
CA SER A 26 -55.56 17.85 -8.49
C SER A 26 -54.20 17.88 -7.72
N ALA A 27 -53.89 16.87 -6.90
CA ALA A 27 -52.70 16.88 -6.02
C ALA A 27 -51.49 16.15 -6.56
N CYS A 28 -51.48 15.69 -7.81
CA CYS A 28 -50.34 14.94 -8.38
C CYS A 28 -49.86 15.54 -9.72
N GLN A 29 -49.39 16.78 -9.69
CA GLN A 29 -48.52 17.28 -10.77
C GLN A 29 -47.49 18.28 -10.23
N ALA A 30 -46.71 17.85 -9.23
CA ALA A 30 -45.37 18.32 -9.12
C ALA A 30 -44.56 17.45 -10.10
N VAL A 31 -44.50 17.82 -11.36
CA VAL A 31 -43.51 17.34 -12.30
C VAL A 31 -42.18 17.75 -11.70
N PRO A 32 -41.31 16.80 -11.23
CA PRO A 32 -39.96 17.18 -10.88
C PRO A 32 -39.40 17.81 -12.16
N THR A 33 -39.06 19.10 -12.09
CA THR A 33 -38.22 19.71 -13.10
C THR A 33 -37.01 18.80 -13.20
N ALA A 34 -36.90 18.03 -14.27
CA ALA A 34 -35.74 17.26 -14.57
C ALA A 34 -34.59 18.27 -14.63
N ASP A 35 -33.88 18.43 -13.53
CA ASP A 35 -32.63 19.19 -13.52
C ASP A 35 -31.81 18.61 -14.66
N LYS A 36 -31.59 19.40 -15.68
CA LYS A 36 -30.76 18.99 -16.81
C LYS A 36 -29.44 18.58 -16.19
N LEU A 37 -29.14 17.29 -16.22
CA LEU A 37 -27.86 16.77 -15.75
C LEU A 37 -26.76 17.68 -16.29
N PRO A 38 -25.92 18.22 -15.42
CA PRO A 38 -24.84 19.11 -15.85
C PRO A 38 -23.99 18.39 -16.88
N ARG A 39 -23.68 19.06 -17.98
CA ARG A 39 -22.74 18.52 -18.97
C ARG A 39 -21.37 18.46 -18.30
N THR A 40 -20.82 17.26 -18.14
CA THR A 40 -19.53 17.03 -17.49
C THR A 40 -18.64 16.15 -18.34
N LEU A 41 -17.37 16.49 -18.34
CA LEU A 41 -16.27 15.70 -18.87
C LEU A 41 -15.50 15.08 -17.70
N THR A 42 -15.22 13.79 -17.78
CA THR A 42 -14.34 13.10 -16.81
C THR A 42 -13.05 12.73 -17.53
N VAL A 43 -11.93 13.17 -16.97
CA VAL A 43 -10.57 12.87 -17.46
C VAL A 43 -9.71 12.33 -16.34
N SER A 44 -8.73 11.48 -16.67
CA SER A 44 -7.79 10.96 -15.71
C SER A 44 -6.36 11.23 -16.20
N GLY A 45 -5.60 11.94 -15.40
CA GLY A 45 -4.19 12.21 -15.64
C GLY A 45 -3.29 11.35 -14.76
N LYS A 46 -2.03 11.24 -15.18
CA LYS A 46 -0.97 10.49 -14.50
C LYS A 46 0.22 11.39 -14.24
N GLY A 47 0.92 11.10 -13.14
CA GLY A 47 2.20 11.72 -12.81
C GLY A 47 3.16 10.66 -12.31
N ASP A 48 4.41 10.74 -12.76
CA ASP A 48 5.45 9.74 -12.52
C ASP A 48 6.74 10.45 -12.10
N VAL A 49 7.20 10.22 -10.87
CA VAL A 49 8.41 10.87 -10.32
C VAL A 49 9.44 9.82 -9.94
N ASN A 50 10.64 9.91 -10.53
CA ASN A 50 11.77 9.07 -10.18
C ASN A 50 12.57 9.65 -9.01
N ILE A 51 12.84 8.81 -8.01
CA ILE A 51 13.62 9.18 -6.83
C ILE A 51 14.76 8.18 -6.57
N PRO A 52 15.91 8.64 -6.09
CA PRO A 52 17.02 7.75 -5.79
C PRO A 52 16.72 6.89 -4.55
N ALA A 53 17.00 5.59 -4.66
CA ALA A 53 16.95 4.65 -3.55
C ALA A 53 18.25 4.74 -2.73
N THR A 54 18.29 5.66 -1.78
CA THR A 54 19.47 5.97 -0.95
C THR A 54 19.55 5.14 0.32
N MET A 55 18.49 4.45 0.67
CA MET A 55 18.39 3.60 1.87
C MET A 55 18.40 2.11 1.48
N THR A 56 18.93 1.30 2.36
CA THR A 56 18.89 -0.16 2.26
C THR A 56 18.03 -0.72 3.37
N LYS A 57 16.99 -1.48 3.00
CA LYS A 57 16.26 -2.34 3.93
C LYS A 57 16.95 -3.70 3.96
N VAL A 58 17.38 -4.10 5.15
CA VAL A 58 18.09 -5.35 5.40
C VAL A 58 17.22 -6.27 6.24
N SER A 59 17.23 -7.55 5.92
CA SER A 59 16.70 -8.62 6.76
C SER A 59 17.83 -9.57 7.18
N LEU A 60 18.11 -9.65 8.47
CA LEU A 60 19.10 -10.53 9.06
C LEU A 60 18.45 -11.64 9.86
N GLY A 61 19.09 -12.80 9.90
CA GLY A 61 18.68 -13.93 10.72
C GLY A 61 19.80 -14.45 11.61
N VAL A 62 19.41 -14.87 12.81
CA VAL A 62 20.21 -15.76 13.66
C VAL A 62 19.56 -17.11 13.62
N GLN A 63 20.25 -18.11 13.07
CA GLN A 63 19.81 -19.50 13.07
C GLN A 63 20.78 -20.35 13.87
N VAL A 64 20.27 -21.21 14.74
CA VAL A 64 21.02 -22.17 15.53
C VAL A 64 20.36 -23.54 15.45
N GLN A 65 21.16 -24.58 15.40
CA GLN A 65 20.73 -25.98 15.53
C GLN A 65 21.32 -26.62 16.74
N GLY A 66 20.56 -27.48 17.41
CA GLY A 66 21.01 -28.20 18.63
C GLY A 66 20.18 -29.43 18.90
N LYS A 67 20.54 -30.16 19.95
CA LYS A 67 19.89 -31.43 20.30
C LYS A 67 18.58 -31.24 21.06
N THR A 68 18.45 -30.16 21.82
CA THR A 68 17.26 -29.87 22.63
C THR A 68 16.69 -28.49 22.32
N THR A 69 15.40 -28.34 22.50
CA THR A 69 14.71 -27.06 22.31
C THR A 69 15.23 -25.96 23.22
N GLN A 70 15.56 -26.32 24.47
CA GLN A 70 16.08 -25.38 25.49
C GLN A 70 17.44 -24.81 25.08
N GLU A 71 18.38 -25.70 24.67
CA GLU A 71 19.70 -25.29 24.17
C GLU A 71 19.58 -24.34 22.97
N VAL A 72 18.77 -24.72 21.97
CA VAL A 72 18.57 -23.91 20.76
C VAL A 72 17.98 -22.57 21.12
N GLN A 73 16.93 -22.52 21.96
CA GLN A 73 16.30 -21.29 22.38
C GLN A 73 17.26 -20.35 23.11
N GLN A 74 18.09 -20.89 24.03
CA GLN A 74 19.10 -20.10 24.75
C GLN A 74 20.12 -19.49 23.80
N GLN A 75 20.68 -20.29 22.88
CA GLN A 75 21.69 -19.83 21.93
C GLN A 75 21.13 -18.81 20.92
N VAL A 76 19.89 -19.00 20.44
CA VAL A 76 19.21 -18.02 19.57
C VAL A 76 19.03 -16.72 20.33
N ALA A 77 18.56 -16.76 21.57
CA ALA A 77 18.32 -15.56 22.36
C ALA A 77 19.63 -14.79 22.63
N GLU A 78 20.72 -15.48 22.99
CA GLU A 78 22.02 -14.87 23.24
C GLU A 78 22.55 -14.16 21.98
N LYS A 79 22.67 -14.88 20.88
CA LYS A 79 23.17 -14.30 19.60
C LYS A 79 22.28 -13.19 19.06
N SER A 80 20.95 -13.37 19.10
CA SER A 80 20.02 -12.34 18.67
C SER A 80 20.12 -11.08 19.53
N SER A 81 20.32 -11.24 20.85
CA SER A 81 20.51 -10.10 21.75
C SER A 81 21.76 -9.31 21.41
N ALA A 82 22.88 -9.99 21.06
CA ALA A 82 24.11 -9.34 20.63
C ALA A 82 23.91 -8.56 19.30
N VAL A 83 23.25 -9.18 18.31
CA VAL A 83 22.93 -8.51 17.04
C VAL A 83 22.04 -7.31 17.26
N VAL A 84 20.96 -7.44 18.02
CA VAL A 84 20.03 -6.33 18.32
C VAL A 84 20.72 -5.22 19.11
N ALA A 85 21.62 -5.55 20.06
CA ALA A 85 22.39 -4.56 20.79
C ALA A 85 23.33 -3.76 19.87
N LEU A 86 24.02 -4.43 18.94
CA LEU A 86 24.82 -3.77 17.90
C LEU A 86 23.94 -2.81 17.08
N LEU A 87 22.82 -3.30 16.53
CA LEU A 87 21.95 -2.49 15.68
C LEU A 87 21.39 -1.27 16.43
N LYS A 88 20.97 -1.43 17.71
CA LYS A 88 20.49 -0.32 18.54
C LYS A 88 21.58 0.69 18.90
N SER A 89 22.85 0.31 18.92
CA SER A 89 23.97 1.22 19.18
C SER A 89 24.28 2.14 18.00
N ARG A 90 23.79 1.83 16.82
CA ARG A 90 24.01 2.59 15.59
C ARG A 90 22.86 3.57 15.38
N LYS A 91 23.16 4.88 15.46
CA LYS A 91 22.16 5.97 15.30
C LYS A 91 21.55 6.04 13.91
N GLU A 92 22.28 5.55 12.91
CA GLU A 92 21.89 5.47 11.51
C GLU A 92 20.94 4.32 11.19
N VAL A 93 20.70 3.42 12.14
CA VAL A 93 19.74 2.31 11.97
C VAL A 93 18.33 2.81 12.30
N GLU A 94 17.45 2.67 11.31
CA GLU A 94 16.05 3.06 11.40
C GLU A 94 15.13 1.84 11.28
N LYS A 95 13.90 1.95 11.81
CA LYS A 95 12.85 0.93 11.66
C LYS A 95 13.31 -0.48 12.05
N LEU A 96 14.13 -0.59 13.11
CA LEU A 96 14.53 -1.91 13.62
C LEU A 96 13.34 -2.63 14.23
N GLU A 97 13.03 -3.80 13.68
CA GLU A 97 11.91 -4.64 14.10
C GLU A 97 12.28 -6.14 14.04
N THR A 98 11.67 -6.94 14.87
CA THR A 98 11.72 -8.40 14.76
C THR A 98 10.62 -8.86 13.82
N THR A 99 11.00 -9.55 12.75
CA THR A 99 10.07 -9.97 11.69
C THR A 99 9.62 -11.43 11.81
N GLY A 100 10.31 -12.22 12.63
CA GLY A 100 9.90 -13.60 12.85
C GLY A 100 10.80 -14.34 13.84
N ILE A 101 10.18 -15.22 14.62
CA ILE A 101 10.85 -16.17 15.51
C ILE A 101 10.26 -17.54 15.23
N SER A 102 11.10 -18.55 15.06
CA SER A 102 10.62 -19.92 14.86
C SER A 102 11.53 -20.94 15.59
N LEU A 103 10.94 -22.07 15.97
CA LEU A 103 11.63 -23.23 16.51
C LEU A 103 10.99 -24.48 15.92
N ASN A 104 11.76 -25.23 15.15
CA ASN A 104 11.27 -26.38 14.39
C ASN A 104 12.13 -27.62 14.65
N PRO A 105 11.55 -28.83 14.69
CA PRO A 105 12.30 -30.06 14.71
C PRO A 105 13.00 -30.30 13.37
N VAL A 106 14.22 -30.80 13.44
CA VAL A 106 15.01 -31.28 12.30
C VAL A 106 14.89 -32.80 12.23
N TYR A 107 14.42 -33.29 11.08
CA TYR A 107 14.23 -34.72 10.86
C TYR A 107 15.31 -35.33 9.99
N SER A 108 15.72 -36.57 10.32
CA SER A 108 16.51 -37.40 9.43
C SER A 108 15.68 -38.60 8.94
N TYR A 109 15.99 -39.05 7.74
CA TYR A 109 15.37 -40.24 7.13
C TYR A 109 16.44 -41.31 6.95
N LYS A 110 16.36 -42.37 7.77
CA LYS A 110 17.26 -43.51 7.68
C LYS A 110 16.43 -44.80 7.61
N ASN A 111 16.72 -45.65 6.65
CA ASN A 111 16.02 -46.92 6.43
C ASN A 111 14.49 -46.80 6.33
N GLY A 112 13.97 -45.73 5.67
CA GLY A 112 12.53 -45.50 5.53
C GLY A 112 11.83 -44.99 6.79
N GLN A 113 12.55 -44.77 7.89
CA GLN A 113 12.00 -44.22 9.13
C GLN A 113 12.40 -42.77 9.35
N GLN A 114 11.43 -41.93 9.69
CA GLN A 114 11.64 -40.54 10.08
C GLN A 114 11.94 -40.46 11.59
N LYS A 115 13.04 -39.82 11.93
CA LYS A 115 13.44 -39.59 13.33
C LYS A 115 13.84 -38.14 13.54
N ILE A 116 13.46 -37.55 14.69
CA ILE A 116 13.94 -36.22 15.09
C ILE A 116 15.42 -36.33 15.41
N GLU A 117 16.26 -35.58 14.70
CA GLU A 117 17.72 -35.52 14.90
C GLU A 117 18.12 -34.35 15.79
N GLY A 118 17.30 -33.31 15.86
CA GLY A 118 17.52 -32.13 16.67
C GLY A 118 16.44 -31.07 16.41
N TYR A 119 16.76 -29.84 16.72
CA TYR A 119 15.89 -28.69 16.56
C TYR A 119 16.66 -27.55 15.91
N SER A 120 15.96 -26.71 15.13
CA SER A 120 16.47 -25.47 14.53
C SER A 120 15.65 -24.32 15.02
N GLY A 121 16.29 -23.31 15.61
CA GLY A 121 15.66 -22.05 16.01
C GLY A 121 16.15 -20.91 15.15
N THR A 122 15.26 -19.97 14.84
CA THR A 122 15.58 -18.79 14.05
C THR A 122 14.95 -17.54 14.69
N ASN A 123 15.67 -16.43 14.66
CA ASN A 123 15.15 -15.11 14.97
C ASN A 123 15.58 -14.14 13.85
N ASN A 124 14.62 -13.51 13.21
CA ASN A 124 14.83 -12.59 12.10
C ASN A 124 14.52 -11.15 12.53
N VAL A 125 15.39 -10.23 12.15
CA VAL A 125 15.22 -8.80 12.35
C VAL A 125 15.31 -8.08 11.01
N SER A 126 14.56 -6.99 10.86
CA SER A 126 14.61 -6.09 9.70
C SER A 126 14.94 -4.69 10.19
N PHE A 127 15.69 -3.94 9.39
CA PHE A 127 16.00 -2.53 9.64
C PHE A 127 16.30 -1.81 8.34
N ARG A 128 16.39 -0.46 8.43
CA ARG A 128 16.82 0.40 7.33
C ARG A 128 18.08 1.15 7.73
N ILE A 129 18.94 1.37 6.74
CA ILE A 129 20.18 2.13 6.91
C ILE A 129 20.56 2.79 5.58
N GLU A 130 21.32 3.87 5.62
CA GLU A 130 21.92 4.46 4.42
C GLU A 130 22.73 3.40 3.65
N THR A 131 22.54 3.33 2.33
CA THR A 131 23.13 2.31 1.48
C THR A 131 24.65 2.22 1.63
N GLN A 132 25.32 3.36 1.74
CA GLN A 132 26.80 3.41 1.89
C GLN A 132 27.31 2.77 3.18
N LYS A 133 26.51 2.72 4.24
CA LYS A 133 26.88 2.16 5.56
C LYS A 133 26.44 0.71 5.72
N ALA A 134 25.60 0.20 4.80
CA ALA A 134 24.99 -1.11 4.95
C ALA A 134 26.03 -2.25 4.94
N GLY A 135 27.01 -2.21 4.05
CA GLY A 135 28.04 -3.25 3.91
C GLY A 135 28.82 -3.45 5.21
N THR A 136 29.39 -2.37 5.76
CA THR A 136 30.16 -2.41 7.02
C THR A 136 29.30 -2.91 8.19
N LEU A 137 28.04 -2.46 8.28
CA LEU A 137 27.15 -2.92 9.35
C LEU A 137 26.78 -4.40 9.22
N LEU A 138 26.62 -4.91 8.00
CA LEU A 138 26.38 -6.33 7.75
C LEU A 138 27.56 -7.19 8.22
N ASP A 139 28.78 -6.78 7.89
CA ASP A 139 30.00 -7.46 8.33
C ASP A 139 30.13 -7.46 9.87
N ASP A 140 29.82 -6.35 10.51
CA ASP A 140 29.82 -6.26 11.98
C ASP A 140 28.71 -7.15 12.60
N ALA A 141 27.53 -7.21 12.00
CA ALA A 141 26.44 -8.06 12.48
C ALA A 141 26.78 -9.55 12.39
N VAL A 142 27.47 -9.98 11.34
CA VAL A 142 27.97 -11.36 11.22
C VAL A 142 28.98 -11.68 12.31
N LYS A 143 29.93 -10.78 12.61
CA LYS A 143 30.92 -10.96 13.68
C LYS A 143 30.30 -11.15 15.07
N VAL A 144 29.17 -10.50 15.35
CA VAL A 144 28.47 -10.59 16.65
C VAL A 144 27.42 -11.71 16.72
N GLY A 145 27.19 -12.46 15.64
CA GLY A 145 26.34 -13.65 15.69
C GLY A 145 25.21 -13.77 14.67
N ALA A 146 25.05 -12.82 13.74
CA ALA A 146 24.15 -13.02 12.60
C ALA A 146 24.68 -14.17 11.73
N THR A 147 23.79 -15.11 11.36
CA THR A 147 24.16 -16.31 10.60
C THR A 147 23.56 -16.33 9.20
N GLN A 148 22.59 -15.44 8.95
CA GLN A 148 21.87 -15.38 7.68
C GLN A 148 21.61 -13.92 7.27
N ILE A 149 21.77 -13.64 5.98
CA ILE A 149 21.25 -12.43 5.33
C ILE A 149 20.07 -12.89 4.48
N ASN A 150 18.86 -12.65 4.97
CA ASN A 150 17.63 -13.15 4.34
C ASN A 150 17.17 -12.29 3.16
N GLY A 151 17.68 -11.07 3.08
CA GLY A 151 17.40 -10.20 1.94
C GLY A 151 17.93 -8.79 2.14
N ILE A 152 18.22 -8.18 1.00
CA ILE A 152 18.63 -6.78 0.89
C ILE A 152 17.75 -6.16 -0.21
N SER A 153 17.09 -5.06 0.11
CA SER A 153 16.33 -4.28 -0.87
C SER A 153 16.67 -2.81 -0.74
N LEU A 154 16.74 -2.14 -1.89
CA LEU A 154 16.99 -0.71 -1.95
C LEU A 154 15.65 0.03 -1.90
N VAL A 155 15.62 1.08 -1.09
CA VAL A 155 14.41 1.90 -0.89
C VAL A 155 14.79 3.37 -0.83
N ALA A 156 13.89 4.23 -1.24
CA ALA A 156 14.05 5.67 -1.01
C ALA A 156 13.77 6.01 0.46
N SER A 157 14.24 7.17 0.92
CA SER A 157 13.90 7.67 2.24
C SER A 157 12.40 8.04 2.31
N GLU A 158 11.80 7.98 3.49
CA GLU A 158 10.38 8.32 3.67
C GLU A 158 10.08 9.78 3.27
N SER A 159 11.02 10.69 3.54
CA SER A 159 10.90 12.10 3.12
C SER A 159 10.91 12.24 1.60
N ALA A 160 11.79 11.52 0.90
CA ALA A 160 11.84 11.55 -0.56
C ALA A 160 10.56 10.95 -1.17
N ILE A 161 10.05 9.84 -0.61
CA ILE A 161 8.77 9.24 -1.03
C ILE A 161 7.63 10.24 -0.85
N ALA A 162 7.52 10.88 0.33
CA ALA A 162 6.44 11.84 0.60
C ALA A 162 6.49 13.06 -0.33
N GLN A 163 7.67 13.60 -0.61
CA GLN A 163 7.85 14.69 -1.57
C GLN A 163 7.48 14.27 -2.99
N ALA A 164 7.95 13.09 -3.42
CA ALA A 164 7.64 12.57 -4.74
C ALA A 164 6.14 12.26 -4.92
N GLN A 165 5.45 11.79 -3.88
CA GLN A 165 4.00 11.58 -3.93
C GLN A 165 3.26 12.91 -4.15
N GLN A 166 3.67 13.98 -3.48
CA GLN A 166 3.07 15.30 -3.68
C GLN A 166 3.31 15.83 -5.10
N GLU A 167 4.53 15.67 -5.63
CA GLU A 167 4.85 16.11 -6.98
C GLU A 167 4.13 15.25 -8.03
N ALA A 168 4.07 13.93 -7.86
CA ALA A 168 3.34 13.04 -8.77
C ALA A 168 1.83 13.36 -8.81
N ILE A 169 1.22 13.68 -7.67
CA ILE A 169 -0.18 14.13 -7.63
C ILE A 169 -0.36 15.44 -8.39
N LYS A 170 0.57 16.39 -8.24
CA LYS A 170 0.53 17.66 -8.97
C LYS A 170 0.66 17.45 -10.48
N GLU A 171 1.64 16.65 -10.92
CA GLU A 171 1.80 16.29 -12.33
C GLU A 171 0.56 15.59 -12.89
N ALA A 172 -0.03 14.65 -12.14
CA ALA A 172 -1.26 13.95 -12.53
C ALA A 172 -2.44 14.93 -12.70
N ALA A 173 -2.58 15.91 -11.81
CA ALA A 173 -3.63 16.93 -11.92
C ALA A 173 -3.41 17.86 -13.12
N GLU A 174 -2.16 18.25 -13.39
CA GLU A 174 -1.80 19.06 -14.56
C GLU A 174 -2.03 18.28 -15.87
N ASP A 175 -1.68 17.00 -15.92
CA ASP A 175 -1.93 16.14 -17.07
C ASP A 175 -3.41 15.97 -17.35
N ALA A 176 -4.23 15.67 -16.31
CA ALA A 176 -5.69 15.60 -16.45
C ALA A 176 -6.28 16.90 -17.00
N ARG A 177 -5.79 18.06 -16.52
CA ARG A 177 -6.23 19.36 -16.98
C ARG A 177 -5.85 19.61 -18.44
N LYS A 178 -4.61 19.31 -18.83
CA LYS A 178 -4.16 19.42 -20.24
C LYS A 178 -5.00 18.56 -21.18
N GLN A 179 -5.33 17.33 -20.77
CA GLN A 179 -6.20 16.45 -21.57
C GLN A 179 -7.62 17.03 -21.73
N ALA A 180 -8.19 17.58 -20.64
CA ALA A 180 -9.51 18.22 -20.68
C ALA A 180 -9.52 19.43 -21.59
N ASP A 181 -8.54 20.32 -21.46
CA ASP A 181 -8.43 21.54 -22.26
C ASP A 181 -8.28 21.20 -23.76
N ALA A 182 -7.43 20.22 -24.09
CA ALA A 182 -7.24 19.77 -25.47
C ALA A 182 -8.53 19.21 -26.09
N LEU A 183 -9.28 18.38 -25.33
CA LEU A 183 -10.53 17.79 -25.81
C LEU A 183 -11.63 18.85 -25.98
N LEU A 184 -11.81 19.74 -24.99
CA LEU A 184 -12.82 20.80 -25.05
C LEU A 184 -12.52 21.77 -26.16
N ALA A 185 -11.27 22.15 -26.39
CA ALA A 185 -10.86 23.00 -27.52
C ALA A 185 -11.17 22.35 -28.87
N ALA A 186 -10.90 21.05 -29.04
CA ALA A 186 -11.21 20.33 -30.29
C ALA A 186 -12.71 20.26 -30.58
N LEU A 187 -13.54 20.34 -29.55
CA LEU A 187 -15.01 20.34 -29.67
C LEU A 187 -15.61 21.75 -29.68
N ASN A 188 -14.78 22.81 -29.66
CA ASN A 188 -15.22 24.22 -29.52
C ASN A 188 -16.08 24.46 -28.28
N LEU A 189 -15.75 23.77 -27.17
CA LEU A 189 -16.37 23.91 -25.85
C LEU A 189 -15.41 24.60 -24.90
N ASN A 190 -15.94 25.26 -23.86
CA ASN A 190 -15.12 25.92 -22.85
C ASN A 190 -15.29 25.25 -21.49
N GLN A 191 -14.19 25.03 -20.78
CA GLN A 191 -14.20 24.61 -19.40
C GLN A 191 -14.82 25.69 -18.52
N ARG A 192 -15.71 25.31 -17.60
CA ARG A 192 -16.33 26.22 -16.61
C ARG A 192 -15.74 26.03 -15.23
N GLU A 193 -15.93 24.85 -14.64
CA GLU A 193 -15.49 24.57 -13.28
C GLU A 193 -15.15 23.09 -13.08
N ILE A 194 -14.25 22.80 -12.17
CA ILE A 194 -13.99 21.45 -11.69
C ILE A 194 -15.04 21.15 -10.61
N VAL A 195 -15.89 20.15 -10.84
CA VAL A 195 -16.99 19.76 -9.93
C VAL A 195 -16.62 18.61 -9.01
N SER A 196 -15.63 17.80 -9.38
CA SER A 196 -15.11 16.71 -8.57
C SER A 196 -13.64 16.44 -8.85
N ILE A 197 -12.90 16.11 -7.80
CA ILE A 197 -11.49 15.70 -7.86
C ILE A 197 -11.38 14.40 -7.08
N GLN A 198 -10.77 13.40 -7.69
CA GLN A 198 -10.49 12.12 -7.04
C GLN A 198 -9.02 11.75 -7.27
N ILE A 199 -8.30 11.51 -6.17
CA ILE A 199 -6.97 10.92 -6.20
C ILE A 199 -7.17 9.41 -6.14
N ASN A 200 -6.77 8.70 -7.20
CA ASN A 200 -7.01 7.26 -7.31
C ASN A 200 -5.87 6.45 -6.74
N ASP A 201 -4.64 6.84 -7.06
CA ASP A 201 -3.42 6.17 -6.62
C ASP A 201 -2.35 7.21 -6.28
N ALA A 202 -1.70 7.04 -5.14
CA ALA A 202 -0.48 7.72 -4.74
C ALA A 202 0.30 6.75 -3.84
N ASN A 203 0.57 5.57 -4.38
CA ASN A 203 1.17 4.48 -3.61
C ASN A 203 2.68 4.67 -3.45
N PRO A 204 3.25 4.26 -2.30
CA PRO A 204 4.70 4.18 -2.17
C PRO A 204 5.28 3.20 -3.18
N PRO A 205 6.47 3.48 -3.73
CA PRO A 205 7.11 2.62 -4.70
C PRO A 205 7.45 1.26 -4.10
N LEU A 206 7.40 0.22 -4.92
CA LEU A 206 7.83 -1.12 -4.51
C LEU A 206 9.35 -1.15 -4.28
N PRO A 207 9.84 -1.83 -3.21
CA PRO A 207 11.27 -1.99 -2.98
C PRO A 207 11.95 -2.71 -4.16
N LEU A 208 13.09 -2.19 -4.59
CA LEU A 208 13.91 -2.85 -5.60
C LEU A 208 14.58 -4.09 -5.00
N GLN A 209 14.09 -5.26 -5.32
CA GLN A 209 14.71 -6.53 -4.93
C GLN A 209 15.85 -6.84 -5.91
N ARG A 210 17.06 -7.00 -5.37
CA ARG A 210 18.20 -7.45 -6.13
C ARG A 210 18.51 -8.90 -5.76
N ALA A 211 18.49 -9.80 -6.72
CA ALA A 211 19.08 -11.12 -6.55
C ALA A 211 20.57 -10.93 -6.34
N ILE A 212 21.13 -11.48 -5.25
CA ILE A 212 22.57 -11.57 -5.05
C ILE A 212 23.06 -12.54 -6.11
N ALA A 213 23.57 -12.01 -7.23
CA ALA A 213 24.23 -12.83 -8.22
C ALA A 213 25.50 -13.40 -7.58
N THR A 214 25.51 -14.69 -7.33
CA THR A 214 26.74 -15.43 -7.03
C THR A 214 27.54 -15.52 -8.32
N GLU A 215 28.28 -14.48 -8.62
CA GLU A 215 29.32 -14.55 -9.63
C GLU A 215 30.43 -15.47 -9.07
N ASN A 216 30.71 -16.56 -9.76
CA ASN A 216 31.86 -17.42 -9.50
C ASN A 216 33.14 -16.61 -9.73
N ALA A 217 33.53 -15.79 -8.76
CA ALA A 217 34.80 -15.11 -8.77
C ALA A 217 35.88 -16.12 -8.40
N GLN A 218 36.67 -16.50 -9.36
CA GLN A 218 37.97 -17.15 -9.13
C GLN A 218 38.79 -16.27 -8.18
N ALA A 219 39.12 -16.82 -7.03
CA ALA A 219 39.74 -16.13 -5.91
C ALA A 219 41.13 -15.60 -6.28
N SER A 220 41.26 -14.28 -6.39
CA SER A 220 42.49 -13.56 -6.08
C SER A 220 42.42 -13.12 -4.62
N PRO A 221 43.54 -13.19 -3.82
CA PRO A 221 43.53 -12.71 -2.46
C PRO A 221 43.51 -11.19 -2.45
N ALA A 222 42.31 -10.62 -2.46
CA ALA A 222 42.09 -9.19 -2.36
C ALA A 222 41.64 -8.87 -0.92
N LYS A 223 42.13 -7.74 -0.42
CA LYS A 223 41.73 -7.09 0.83
C LYS A 223 40.25 -7.28 1.09
N LEU A 224 39.89 -7.51 2.37
CA LEU A 224 38.50 -7.47 2.86
C LEU A 224 37.84 -6.17 2.37
N ALA A 225 37.20 -6.25 1.22
CA ALA A 225 36.39 -5.15 0.69
C ALA A 225 34.98 -5.32 1.24
N ASP A 226 34.40 -4.23 1.74
CA ASP A 226 33.01 -4.21 2.19
C ASP A 226 32.09 -4.75 1.08
N THR A 227 31.02 -5.44 1.48
CA THR A 227 30.01 -5.96 0.54
C THR A 227 29.46 -4.83 -0.33
N PRO A 228 29.71 -4.79 -1.65
CA PRO A 228 29.30 -3.67 -2.49
C PRO A 228 27.77 -3.68 -2.69
N ILE A 229 27.11 -2.58 -2.29
CA ILE A 229 25.69 -2.33 -2.53
C ILE A 229 25.57 -1.11 -3.43
N VAL A 230 25.01 -1.29 -4.64
CA VAL A 230 24.85 -0.21 -5.63
C VAL A 230 23.40 0.28 -5.58
N GLY A 231 23.21 1.59 -5.51
CA GLY A 231 21.91 2.26 -5.52
C GLY A 231 21.12 2.05 -6.82
N GLY A 232 19.88 2.46 -6.82
CA GLY A 232 18.96 2.45 -7.96
C GLY A 232 17.95 3.60 -7.82
N GLU A 233 17.03 3.72 -8.77
CA GLU A 233 15.92 4.66 -8.73
C GLU A 233 14.61 3.90 -8.51
N GLN A 234 13.68 4.53 -7.83
CA GLN A 234 12.31 4.05 -7.63
C GLN A 234 11.36 5.06 -8.25
N GLU A 235 10.32 4.58 -8.92
CA GLU A 235 9.28 5.40 -9.52
C GLU A 235 8.09 5.50 -8.57
N VAL A 236 7.66 6.73 -8.31
CA VAL A 236 6.43 7.05 -7.56
C VAL A 236 5.38 7.49 -8.57
N GLN A 237 4.26 6.78 -8.59
CA GLN A 237 3.16 7.06 -9.52
C GLN A 237 1.96 7.60 -8.77
N ALA A 238 1.25 8.53 -9.41
CA ALA A 238 -0.06 9.01 -8.95
C ALA A 238 -1.04 9.11 -10.13
N ALA A 239 -2.32 8.97 -9.84
CA ALA A 239 -3.39 9.18 -10.79
C ALA A 239 -4.48 10.08 -10.19
N VAL A 240 -4.91 11.06 -10.95
CA VAL A 240 -5.97 12.01 -10.55
C VAL A 240 -7.06 12.03 -11.59
N THR A 241 -8.30 11.84 -11.15
CA THR A 241 -9.49 11.99 -12.00
C THR A 241 -10.17 13.31 -11.69
N LEU A 242 -10.42 14.09 -12.74
CA LEU A 242 -11.16 15.36 -12.68
C LEU A 242 -12.51 15.19 -13.39
N GLN A 243 -13.55 15.70 -12.76
CA GLN A 243 -14.85 15.90 -13.41
C GLN A 243 -15.07 17.41 -13.61
N ILE A 244 -15.23 17.82 -14.86
CA ILE A 244 -15.22 19.21 -15.28
C ILE A 244 -16.57 19.50 -15.95
N ARG A 245 -17.22 20.60 -15.57
CA ARG A 245 -18.43 21.12 -16.25
C ARG A 245 -18.03 21.95 -17.46
N TYR A 246 -18.78 21.80 -18.54
CA TYR A 246 -18.61 22.57 -19.78
C TYR A 246 -19.95 23.06 -20.37
#